data_4355edef7d9f9a7f875fefbe25ea9314
#
_entry.id   4355edef7d9f9a7f875fefbe25ea9314
#
_cell.length_a   1.000
_cell.length_b   1.000
_cell.length_c   1.000
_cell.angle_alpha   90.00
_cell.angle_beta   90.00
_cell.angle_gamma   90.00
#
_symmetry.space_group_name_H-M   'P 1'
#
loop_
_entity.id
_entity.type
_entity.pdbx_description
1 polymer ?
#
loop_
_entity_poly.entity_id
_entity_poly.type
_entity_poly.pdbx_seq_one_letter_code
_entity_poly.pdbx_strand_id
1 'polypeptide(L)'
;FFHYMESAEHEFIRSLGLSVHSLVADDTLSFPRVAASCNYKSPVHCEDVLDIAVRLTRIGRKSLTYALQFSHAARDVAAGEITCVCCRIKPGQPLTSVPIPEPIVTKLKPFLA
;
A
#
# COMPACT_ATOMS: atom_id res chain seq x y z
N PHE A 1 14.52 1.01 1.80
CA PHE A 1 13.35 0.14 2.03
C PHE A 1 12.04 0.75 1.56
N PHE A 2 11.91 2.08 1.55
CA PHE A 2 10.66 2.71 1.07
C PHE A 2 10.35 2.37 -0.38
N HIS A 3 11.37 2.26 -1.22
CA HIS A 3 11.20 1.81 -2.60
C HIS A 3 10.67 0.38 -2.68
N TYR A 4 11.19 -0.53 -1.84
CA TYR A 4 10.70 -1.91 -1.77
C TYR A 4 9.27 -1.96 -1.26
N MET A 5 8.92 -1.11 -0.30
CA MET A 5 7.56 -1.04 0.23
C MET A 5 6.57 -0.61 -0.85
N GLU A 6 6.94 0.37 -1.66
CA GLU A 6 6.12 0.82 -2.79
C GLU A 6 5.91 -0.29 -3.81
N SER A 7 6.98 -1.00 -4.18
CA SER A 7 6.90 -2.11 -5.12
C SER A 7 6.03 -3.25 -4.57
N ALA A 8 6.13 -3.55 -3.28
CA ALA A 8 5.35 -4.58 -2.63
C ALA A 8 3.86 -4.21 -2.56
N GLU A 9 3.54 -2.95 -2.31
CA GLU A 9 2.16 -2.46 -2.34
C GLU A 9 1.55 -2.65 -3.73
N HIS A 10 2.27 -2.28 -4.79
CA HIS A 10 1.80 -2.46 -6.17
C HIS A 10 1.61 -3.93 -6.52
N GLU A 11 2.52 -4.80 -6.09
CA GLU A 11 2.39 -6.25 -6.30
C GLU A 11 1.19 -6.83 -5.55
N PHE A 12 0.94 -6.36 -4.32
CA PHE A 12 -0.24 -6.77 -3.56
C PHE A 12 -1.51 -6.42 -4.32
N ILE A 13 -1.65 -5.19 -4.78
CA ILE A 13 -2.82 -4.75 -5.56
C ILE A 13 -2.96 -5.62 -6.83
N ARG A 14 -1.86 -5.88 -7.52
CA ARG A 14 -1.85 -6.70 -8.72
C ARG A 14 -2.27 -8.14 -8.45
N SER A 15 -1.85 -8.70 -7.32
CA SER A 15 -2.19 -10.09 -6.94
C SER A 15 -3.69 -10.28 -6.71
N LEU A 16 -4.42 -9.20 -6.45
CA LEU A 16 -5.88 -9.23 -6.32
C LEU A 16 -6.61 -9.19 -7.68
N GLY A 17 -5.87 -9.27 -8.78
CA GLY A 17 -6.43 -9.13 -10.13
C GLY A 17 -6.82 -7.69 -10.46
N LEU A 18 -6.28 -6.74 -9.71
CA LEU A 18 -6.57 -5.32 -9.83
C LEU A 18 -5.29 -4.57 -10.18
N SER A 19 -5.40 -3.51 -10.96
CA SER A 19 -4.35 -2.50 -11.08
C SER A 19 -4.82 -1.26 -10.34
N VAL A 20 -3.90 -0.33 -10.07
CA VAL A 20 -4.29 0.96 -9.51
C VAL A 20 -5.35 1.63 -10.41
N HIS A 21 -5.20 1.45 -11.74
CA HIS A 21 -6.19 1.96 -12.70
C HIS A 21 -7.53 1.23 -12.65
N SER A 22 -7.55 -0.07 -12.37
CA SER A 22 -8.83 -0.81 -12.29
C SER A 22 -9.52 -0.68 -10.94
N LEU A 23 -8.78 -0.37 -9.87
CA LEU A 23 -9.40 0.08 -8.62
C LEU A 23 -10.13 1.40 -8.84
N VAL A 24 -9.59 2.21 -9.72
CA VAL A 24 -10.08 3.54 -10.04
C VAL A 24 -10.72 3.47 -11.43
N ALA A 25 -11.94 2.92 -11.54
CA ALA A 25 -12.73 3.02 -12.76
C ALA A 25 -13.02 4.47 -13.13
N ASP A 26 -12.73 5.39 -12.23
CA ASP A 26 -12.83 6.83 -12.40
C ASP A 26 -11.42 7.41 -12.37
N ASP A 27 -10.91 7.91 -13.49
CA ASP A 27 -9.58 8.53 -13.62
C ASP A 27 -9.39 9.73 -12.71
N THR A 28 -10.41 10.15 -11.97
CA THR A 28 -10.35 11.29 -11.05
C THR A 28 -9.92 10.90 -9.64
N LEU A 29 -9.70 9.61 -9.36
CA LEU A 29 -9.26 9.16 -8.04
C LEU A 29 -7.79 8.80 -8.03
N SER A 30 -7.11 9.07 -6.91
CA SER A 30 -5.76 8.61 -6.65
C SER A 30 -5.60 8.24 -5.18
N PHE A 31 -4.54 7.49 -4.87
CA PHE A 31 -4.22 7.06 -3.52
C PHE A 31 -2.78 7.45 -3.17
N PRO A 32 -2.50 8.76 -2.98
CA PRO A 32 -1.17 9.19 -2.59
C PRO A 32 -0.82 8.67 -1.20
N ARG A 33 0.46 8.35 -1.01
CA ARG A 33 0.98 7.99 0.31
C ARG A 33 1.13 9.24 1.13
N VAL A 34 0.59 9.21 2.35
CA VAL A 34 0.68 10.34 3.28
C VAL A 34 1.57 10.03 4.47
N ALA A 35 1.85 8.75 4.72
CA ALA A 35 2.74 8.32 5.78
C ALA A 35 3.41 7.02 5.39
N ALA A 36 4.69 6.89 5.74
CA ALA A 36 5.43 5.66 5.58
C ALA A 36 6.46 5.59 6.71
N SER A 37 6.61 4.42 7.32
CA SER A 37 7.59 4.17 8.35
C SER A 37 8.26 2.83 8.13
N CYS A 38 9.48 2.68 8.61
CA CYS A 38 10.21 1.44 8.51
C CYS A 38 11.16 1.31 9.71
N ASN A 39 11.06 0.18 10.41
CA ASN A 39 11.94 -0.14 11.52
C ASN A 39 12.88 -1.26 11.10
N TYR A 40 14.17 -0.98 11.14
CA TYR A 40 15.22 -1.96 10.82
C TYR A 40 15.54 -2.79 12.04
N LYS A 41 15.59 -4.11 11.87
CA LYS A 41 15.87 -5.06 12.95
C LYS A 41 17.21 -5.79 12.78
N SER A 42 17.66 -5.92 11.53
CA SER A 42 18.90 -6.63 11.19
C SER A 42 19.54 -5.99 9.97
N PRO A 43 20.88 -5.97 9.90
CA PRO A 43 21.54 -5.48 8.70
C PRO A 43 21.30 -6.41 7.51
N VAL A 44 21.25 -5.84 6.32
CA VAL A 44 21.19 -6.57 5.06
C VAL A 44 22.30 -6.08 4.13
N HIS A 45 22.77 -6.99 3.27
CA HIS A 45 23.71 -6.66 2.22
C HIS A 45 22.97 -6.43 0.92
N CYS A 46 23.54 -5.64 0.02
CA CYS A 46 22.86 -5.24 -1.20
C CYS A 46 22.53 -6.40 -2.17
N GLU A 47 23.19 -7.55 -2.00
CA GLU A 47 22.92 -8.75 -2.79
C GLU A 47 21.95 -9.72 -2.12
N ASP A 48 21.48 -9.40 -0.92
CA ASP A 48 20.54 -10.26 -0.21
C ASP A 48 19.18 -10.24 -0.89
N VAL A 49 18.59 -11.43 -1.02
CA VAL A 49 17.22 -11.58 -1.51
C VAL A 49 16.28 -11.39 -0.33
N LEU A 50 15.37 -10.44 -0.47
CA LEU A 50 14.40 -10.14 0.58
C LEU A 50 13.05 -10.75 0.23
N ASP A 51 12.46 -11.43 1.20
CA ASP A 51 11.06 -11.85 1.15
C ASP A 51 10.22 -10.74 1.77
N ILE A 52 9.18 -10.32 1.07
CA ILE A 52 8.33 -9.23 1.51
C ILE A 52 6.90 -9.74 1.62
N ALA A 53 6.37 -9.74 2.84
CA ALA A 53 4.97 -10.04 3.10
C ALA A 53 4.19 -8.73 3.29
N VAL A 54 3.08 -8.59 2.57
CA VAL A 54 2.22 -7.40 2.64
C VAL A 54 0.86 -7.80 3.18
N ARG A 55 0.36 -7.02 4.13
CA ARG A 55 -0.98 -7.19 4.69
C ARG A 55 -1.71 -5.87 4.69
N LEU A 56 -2.98 -5.89 4.28
CA LEU A 56 -3.87 -4.76 4.47
C LEU A 56 -4.38 -4.82 5.92
N THR A 57 -4.00 -3.84 6.74
CA THR A 57 -4.30 -3.85 8.18
C THR A 57 -5.45 -2.96 8.56
N ARG A 58 -5.80 -1.99 7.71
CA ARG A 58 -6.89 -1.07 8.00
C ARG A 58 -7.51 -0.53 6.74
N ILE A 59 -8.84 -0.48 6.73
CA ILE A 59 -9.63 0.28 5.76
C ILE A 59 -10.34 1.37 6.56
N GLY A 60 -9.83 2.60 6.45
CA GLY A 60 -10.49 3.76 7.03
C GLY A 60 -11.54 4.32 6.08
N ARG A 61 -12.22 5.38 6.49
CA ARG A 61 -13.21 6.02 5.62
C ARG A 61 -12.59 6.58 4.34
N LYS A 62 -11.41 7.17 4.46
CA LYS A 62 -10.69 7.81 3.36
C LYS A 62 -9.29 7.24 3.14
N SER A 63 -8.88 6.23 3.92
CA SER A 63 -7.50 5.77 3.93
C SER A 63 -7.38 4.26 3.94
N LEU A 64 -6.22 3.78 3.47
CA LEU A 64 -5.83 2.37 3.53
C LEU A 64 -4.46 2.31 4.22
N THR A 65 -4.28 1.32 5.10
CA THR A 65 -2.99 1.09 5.75
C THR A 65 -2.52 -0.33 5.47
N TYR A 66 -1.26 -0.45 5.06
CA TYR A 66 -0.58 -1.72 4.78
C TYR A 66 0.54 -1.92 5.78
N ALA A 67 0.70 -3.13 6.28
CA ALA A 67 1.88 -3.55 7.03
C ALA A 67 2.74 -4.42 6.13
N LEU A 68 4.06 -4.21 6.18
CA LEU A 68 5.03 -4.93 5.38
C LEU A 68 6.06 -5.56 6.30
N GLN A 69 6.36 -6.84 6.06
CA GLN A 69 7.38 -7.58 6.79
C GLN A 69 8.46 -7.98 5.81
N PHE A 70 9.70 -7.56 6.08
CA PHE A 70 10.86 -7.91 5.29
C PHE A 70 11.65 -8.98 6.02
N SER A 71 12.00 -10.06 5.32
CA SER A 71 12.80 -11.14 5.88
C SER A 71 13.87 -11.60 4.89
N HIS A 72 14.93 -12.21 5.43
CA HIS A 72 15.98 -12.83 4.65
C HIS A 72 16.37 -14.14 5.35
N ALA A 73 16.29 -15.25 4.61
CA ALA A 73 16.58 -16.57 5.15
C ALA A 73 15.82 -16.84 6.47
N ALA A 74 14.53 -16.54 6.50
CA ALA A 74 13.62 -16.69 7.64
C ALA A 74 13.98 -15.79 8.85
N ARG A 75 14.87 -14.82 8.67
CA ARG A 75 15.21 -13.85 9.71
C ARG A 75 14.53 -12.51 9.44
N ASP A 76 13.88 -11.94 10.44
CA ASP A 76 13.28 -10.62 10.34
C ASP A 76 14.34 -9.55 10.11
N VAL A 77 14.15 -8.76 9.05
CA VAL A 77 15.08 -7.70 8.66
C VAL A 77 14.50 -6.33 9.00
N ALA A 78 13.25 -6.11 8.65
CA ALA A 78 12.58 -4.83 8.85
C ALA A 78 11.07 -5.03 8.87
N ALA A 79 10.39 -4.08 9.47
CA ALA A 79 8.93 -3.98 9.39
C ALA A 79 8.56 -2.56 8.99
N GLY A 80 7.60 -2.44 8.09
CA GLY A 80 7.17 -1.15 7.59
C GLY A 80 5.66 -0.99 7.62
N GLU A 81 5.23 0.25 7.47
CA GLU A 81 3.83 0.60 7.38
C GLU A 81 3.65 1.73 6.38
N ILE A 82 2.64 1.62 5.53
CA ILE A 82 2.28 2.66 4.56
C ILE A 82 0.81 3.01 4.76
N THR A 83 0.50 4.30 4.80
CA THR A 83 -0.86 4.81 4.78
C THR A 83 -1.08 5.65 3.53
N CYS A 84 -2.13 5.32 2.79
CA CYS A 84 -2.55 6.06 1.59
C CYS A 84 -3.92 6.68 1.84
N VAL A 85 -4.17 7.83 1.24
CA VAL A 85 -5.46 8.53 1.35
C VAL A 85 -6.11 8.58 -0.01
N CYS A 86 -7.41 8.29 -0.06
CA CYS A 86 -8.20 8.42 -1.28
C CYS A 86 -8.45 9.90 -1.59
N CYS A 87 -8.02 10.35 -2.74
CA CYS A 87 -8.15 11.73 -3.18
C CYS A 87 -8.82 11.82 -4.53
N ARG A 88 -9.55 12.91 -4.75
CA ARG A 88 -10.11 13.25 -6.05
C ARG A 88 -9.18 14.22 -6.75
N ILE A 89 -8.88 13.91 -8.00
CA ILE A 89 -8.09 14.76 -8.88
C ILE A 89 -9.02 15.55 -9.78
N LYS A 90 -8.92 16.88 -9.76
CA LYS A 90 -9.60 17.76 -10.71
C LYS A 90 -8.55 18.64 -11.37
N PRO A 91 -8.56 18.76 -12.72
CA PRO A 91 -7.59 19.62 -13.42
C PRO A 91 -7.60 21.03 -12.88
N GLY A 92 -6.40 21.57 -12.60
CA GLY A 92 -6.23 22.93 -12.10
C GLY A 92 -6.65 23.15 -10.66
N GLN A 93 -6.95 22.08 -9.90
CA GLN A 93 -7.35 22.18 -8.50
C GLN A 93 -6.47 21.31 -7.60
N PRO A 94 -6.30 21.67 -6.30
CA PRO A 94 -5.59 20.82 -5.35
C PRO A 94 -6.29 19.48 -5.15
N LEU A 95 -5.53 18.47 -4.75
CA LEU A 95 -6.10 17.19 -4.35
C LEU A 95 -7.02 17.37 -3.14
N THR A 96 -8.17 16.72 -3.18
CA THR A 96 -9.14 16.75 -2.09
C THR A 96 -9.37 15.33 -1.60
N SER A 97 -9.22 15.07 -0.31
CA SER A 97 -9.51 13.76 0.26
C SER A 97 -11.01 13.49 0.20
N VAL A 98 -11.36 12.27 -0.22
CA VAL A 98 -12.75 11.82 -0.35
C VAL A 98 -12.90 10.42 0.22
N PRO A 99 -14.12 10.03 0.63
CA PRO A 99 -14.36 8.66 1.08
C PRO A 99 -14.01 7.65 -0.02
N ILE A 100 -13.48 6.50 0.39
CA ILE A 100 -13.18 5.41 -0.55
C ILE A 100 -14.51 4.90 -1.10
N PRO A 101 -14.66 4.82 -2.43
CA PRO A 101 -15.90 4.29 -3.03
C PRO A 101 -16.22 2.88 -2.55
N GLU A 102 -17.49 2.61 -2.29
CA GLU A 102 -17.95 1.32 -1.77
C GLU A 102 -17.51 0.11 -2.61
N PRO A 103 -17.54 0.17 -3.96
CA PRO A 103 -17.05 -0.95 -4.76
C PRO A 103 -15.60 -1.32 -4.50
N ILE A 104 -14.75 -0.34 -4.18
CA ILE A 104 -13.35 -0.57 -3.85
C ILE A 104 -13.23 -1.21 -2.46
N VAL A 105 -13.97 -0.68 -1.48
CA VAL A 105 -14.02 -1.24 -0.12
C VAL A 105 -14.46 -2.70 -0.16
N THR A 106 -15.49 -3.00 -0.93
CA THR A 106 -16.01 -4.36 -1.07
C THR A 106 -14.96 -5.32 -1.62
N LYS A 107 -14.16 -4.89 -2.59
CA LYS A 107 -13.09 -5.71 -3.17
C LYS A 107 -11.93 -5.94 -2.21
N LEU A 108 -11.63 -4.97 -1.35
CA LEU A 108 -10.49 -5.04 -0.44
C LEU A 108 -10.81 -5.71 0.90
N LYS A 109 -12.06 -5.66 1.32
CA LYS A 109 -12.48 -6.16 2.63
C LYS A 109 -12.10 -7.61 2.93
N PRO A 110 -12.17 -8.57 1.97
CA PRO A 110 -11.74 -9.94 2.21
C PRO A 110 -10.26 -10.09 2.57
N PHE A 111 -9.44 -9.10 2.25
CA PHE A 111 -8.00 -9.12 2.49
C PHE A 111 -7.59 -8.37 3.75
N LEU A 112 -8.55 -7.81 4.47
CA LEU A 112 -8.29 -7.14 5.73
C LEU A 112 -7.84 -8.17 6.77
N ALA A 113 -6.65 -7.94 7.31
CA ALA A 113 -6.04 -8.83 8.29
C ALA A 113 -6.56 -8.54 9.71
#